data_00c685bca594db91e19b778858b2bab0
#
_entry.id   00c685bca594db91e19b778858b2bab0
#
_cell.length_a   1.000
_cell.length_b   1.000
_cell.length_c   1.000
_cell.angle_alpha   90.00
_cell.angle_beta   90.00
_cell.angle_gamma   90.00
#
_symmetry.space_group_name_H-M   'P 1'
#
loop_
_entity.id
_entity.type
_entity.pdbx_description
1 polymer ?
#
loop_
_entity_poly.entity_id
_entity_poly.type
_entity_poly.pdbx_seq_one_letter_code
_entity_poly.pdbx_strand_id
1 'polypeptide(L)'
;MTGAAAMPTVLIVPGLRDHVDAHWQTLLAMELRARHRNVCVVAPMGRGDLDCAARVRAIECHAQAIEGPLVLVAHSGGCLMVAHWAQRSKRPVHGALLATPPDFEQPMPAGYPTIDALRASGWLPVPRQPLPFPILVAASRDDPLGSYERIEALANDWGSRVVDLGHVGHLNPASGYGHWGRADTLIDEISAGAAQTRVARA
;
A
#
# COMPACT_ATOMS: atom_id res chain seq x y z
N MET A 1 28.79 12.80 -17.18
CA MET A 1 28.72 11.67 -16.24
C MET A 1 27.28 11.53 -15.80
N THR A 2 26.53 10.64 -16.45
CA THR A 2 25.14 10.31 -16.04
C THR A 2 25.23 9.52 -14.73
N GLY A 3 25.00 10.22 -13.61
CA GLY A 3 24.89 9.55 -12.31
C GLY A 3 23.81 8.48 -12.37
N ALA A 4 24.11 7.25 -11.97
CA ALA A 4 23.12 6.20 -11.84
C ALA A 4 22.00 6.72 -10.93
N ALA A 5 20.75 6.69 -11.42
CA ALA A 5 19.61 7.12 -10.62
C ALA A 5 19.58 6.31 -9.33
N ALA A 6 19.53 7.00 -8.19
CA ALA A 6 19.50 6.32 -6.90
C ALA A 6 18.28 5.39 -6.82
N MET A 7 18.51 4.15 -6.40
CA MET A 7 17.44 3.19 -6.18
C MET A 7 16.47 3.72 -5.11
N PRO A 8 15.15 3.62 -5.34
CA PRO A 8 14.19 4.12 -4.37
C PRO A 8 14.22 3.32 -3.06
N THR A 9 14.02 4.03 -1.95
CA THR A 9 13.72 3.37 -0.68
C THR A 9 12.29 2.86 -0.69
N VAL A 10 12.10 1.62 -0.28
CA VAL A 10 10.77 1.00 -0.16
C VAL A 10 10.25 1.23 1.25
N LEU A 11 9.12 1.92 1.38
CA LEU A 11 8.40 2.06 2.65
C LEU A 11 7.21 1.10 2.67
N ILE A 12 7.29 0.11 3.52
CA ILE A 12 6.23 -0.88 3.72
C ILE A 12 5.20 -0.34 4.72
N VAL A 13 3.94 -0.33 4.31
CA VAL A 13 2.80 0.12 5.10
C VAL A 13 1.90 -1.09 5.40
N PRO A 14 1.92 -1.61 6.64
CA PRO A 14 1.10 -2.77 7.01
C PRO A 14 -0.38 -2.42 7.08
N GLY A 15 -1.24 -3.45 7.08
CA GLY A 15 -2.68 -3.32 7.30
C GLY A 15 -3.03 -2.93 8.74
N LEU A 16 -4.34 -2.91 9.06
CA LEU A 16 -4.83 -2.57 10.40
C LEU A 16 -4.52 -3.66 11.44
N ARG A 17 -4.30 -4.88 11.01
CA ARG A 17 -3.84 -5.98 11.87
C ARG A 17 -2.33 -6.03 11.85
N ASP A 18 -1.75 -6.40 12.98
CA ASP A 18 -0.31 -6.59 13.05
C ASP A 18 0.14 -7.63 12.03
N HIS A 19 1.23 -7.37 11.36
CA HIS A 19 1.86 -8.37 10.51
C HIS A 19 2.61 -9.39 11.37
N VAL A 20 2.69 -10.61 10.86
CA VAL A 20 3.41 -11.73 11.47
C VAL A 20 4.62 -12.08 10.62
N ASP A 21 5.55 -12.86 11.17
CA ASP A 21 6.79 -13.22 10.48
C ASP A 21 6.56 -13.88 9.12
N ALA A 22 5.51 -14.70 9.00
CA ALA A 22 5.13 -15.36 7.75
C ALA A 22 4.38 -14.47 6.77
N HIS A 23 4.10 -13.20 7.09
CA HIS A 23 3.40 -12.29 6.18
C HIS A 23 4.31 -11.87 5.02
N TRP A 24 3.75 -11.81 3.80
CA TRP A 24 4.54 -11.48 2.61
C TRP A 24 5.29 -10.14 2.71
N GLN A 25 4.74 -9.13 3.39
CA GLN A 25 5.42 -7.85 3.57
C GLN A 25 6.66 -7.99 4.48
N THR A 26 6.61 -8.85 5.50
CA THR A 26 7.76 -9.16 6.35
C THR A 26 8.84 -9.86 5.55
N LEU A 27 8.47 -10.89 4.79
CA LEU A 27 9.38 -11.63 3.93
C LEU A 27 9.98 -10.74 2.84
N LEU A 28 9.16 -9.91 2.18
CA LEU A 28 9.62 -8.93 1.18
C LEU A 28 10.67 -7.97 1.78
N ALA A 29 10.41 -7.45 3.00
CA ALA A 29 11.38 -6.57 3.65
C ALA A 29 12.73 -7.25 3.88
N MET A 30 12.72 -8.52 4.29
CA MET A 30 13.94 -9.32 4.47
C MET A 30 14.67 -9.55 3.15
N GLU A 31 13.94 -9.93 2.10
CA GLU A 31 14.51 -10.19 0.76
C GLU A 31 15.11 -8.94 0.12
N LEU A 32 14.41 -7.81 0.19
CA LEU A 32 14.91 -6.55 -0.33
C LEU A 32 16.19 -6.10 0.41
N ARG A 33 16.23 -6.24 1.74
CA ARG A 33 17.44 -5.95 2.53
C ARG A 33 18.59 -6.88 2.18
N ALA A 34 18.34 -8.17 1.98
CA ALA A 34 19.35 -9.13 1.56
C ALA A 34 19.96 -8.78 0.18
N ARG A 35 19.21 -8.06 -0.66
CA ARG A 35 19.67 -7.50 -1.94
C ARG A 35 20.21 -6.07 -1.82
N HIS A 36 20.55 -5.62 -0.62
CA HIS A 36 21.07 -4.27 -0.34
C HIS A 36 20.13 -3.12 -0.77
N ARG A 37 18.82 -3.36 -0.83
CA ARG A 37 17.82 -2.31 -1.06
C ARG A 37 17.47 -1.61 0.26
N ASN A 38 17.28 -0.29 0.21
CA ASN A 38 16.82 0.46 1.37
C ASN A 38 15.34 0.17 1.63
N VAL A 39 15.03 -0.31 2.84
CA VAL A 39 13.67 -0.67 3.26
C VAL A 39 13.38 -0.12 4.65
N CYS A 40 12.30 0.63 4.74
CA CYS A 40 11.69 1.04 6.00
C CYS A 40 10.33 0.34 6.14
N VAL A 41 9.89 0.13 7.37
CA VAL A 41 8.58 -0.45 7.68
C VAL A 41 7.90 0.46 8.67
N VAL A 42 6.67 0.89 8.38
CA VAL A 42 5.84 1.60 9.36
C VAL A 42 5.53 0.65 10.50
N ALA A 43 5.85 1.05 11.72
CA ALA A 43 5.66 0.19 12.89
C ALA A 43 4.17 -0.18 13.06
N PRO A 44 3.86 -1.43 13.43
CA PRO A 44 2.50 -1.83 13.77
C PRO A 44 1.95 -1.00 14.93
N MET A 45 0.68 -0.61 14.85
CA MET A 45 0.03 0.19 15.89
C MET A 45 -0.96 -0.61 16.74
N GLY A 46 -1.01 -1.94 16.54
CA GLY A 46 -1.92 -2.82 17.25
C GLY A 46 -3.34 -2.86 16.65
N ARG A 47 -4.03 -3.97 16.88
CA ARG A 47 -5.36 -4.24 16.31
C ARG A 47 -6.46 -3.35 16.90
N GLY A 48 -6.25 -2.87 18.12
CA GLY A 48 -7.24 -2.04 18.84
C GLY A 48 -7.14 -0.56 18.51
N ASP A 49 -6.06 -0.12 17.92
CA ASP A 49 -5.88 1.28 17.51
C ASP A 49 -6.41 1.49 16.09
N LEU A 50 -7.58 2.10 15.99
CA LEU A 50 -8.23 2.45 14.73
C LEU A 50 -8.04 3.92 14.34
N ASP A 51 -7.33 4.75 15.12
CA ASP A 51 -7.14 6.17 14.81
C ASP A 51 -6.46 6.36 13.44
N CYS A 52 -7.26 6.72 12.43
CA CYS A 52 -6.80 6.97 11.07
C CYS A 52 -5.74 8.08 11.03
N ALA A 53 -5.93 9.15 11.80
CA ALA A 53 -5.00 10.28 11.81
C ALA A 53 -3.65 9.89 12.41
N ALA A 54 -3.62 9.05 13.46
CA ALA A 54 -2.38 8.53 14.03
C ALA A 54 -1.62 7.65 13.02
N ARG A 55 -2.34 6.77 12.32
CA ARG A 55 -1.75 5.90 11.28
C ARG A 55 -1.21 6.69 10.09
N VAL A 56 -1.93 7.72 9.64
CA VAL A 56 -1.46 8.63 8.59
C VAL A 56 -0.21 9.41 9.04
N ARG A 57 -0.16 9.87 10.31
CA ARG A 57 1.04 10.52 10.87
C ARG A 57 2.24 9.57 10.90
N ALA A 58 2.04 8.28 11.17
CA ALA A 58 3.11 7.30 11.17
C ALA A 58 3.75 7.15 9.77
N ILE A 59 2.94 7.13 8.69
CA ILE A 59 3.47 7.17 7.32
C ILE A 59 4.27 8.45 7.09
N GLU A 60 3.71 9.62 7.46
CA GLU A 60 4.37 10.91 7.24
C GLU A 60 5.73 10.99 7.94
N CYS A 61 5.82 10.55 9.20
CA CYS A 61 7.08 10.54 9.93
C CYS A 61 8.17 9.72 9.21
N HIS A 62 7.82 8.51 8.73
CA HIS A 62 8.77 7.69 7.99
C HIS A 62 9.13 8.30 6.63
N ALA A 63 8.12 8.79 5.90
CA ALA A 63 8.32 9.36 4.57
C ALA A 63 9.21 10.62 4.60
N GLN A 64 9.10 11.44 5.63
CA GLN A 64 9.94 12.64 5.80
C GLN A 64 11.39 12.30 6.20
N ALA A 65 11.60 11.21 6.92
CA ALA A 65 12.93 10.74 7.31
C ALA A 65 13.71 10.04 6.17
N ILE A 66 13.02 9.67 5.08
CA ILE A 66 13.63 9.00 3.94
C ILE A 66 14.13 10.05 2.94
N GLU A 67 15.44 10.06 2.69
CA GLU A 67 16.02 10.87 1.65
C GLU A 67 15.89 10.22 0.26
N GLY A 68 15.77 11.03 -0.79
CA GLY A 68 15.75 10.57 -2.17
C GLY A 68 14.40 9.95 -2.61
N PRO A 69 14.42 9.08 -3.65
CA PRO A 69 13.21 8.49 -4.21
C PRO A 69 12.53 7.52 -3.24
N LEU A 70 11.19 7.55 -3.19
CA LEU A 70 10.36 6.77 -2.28
C LEU A 70 9.32 5.94 -3.06
N VAL A 71 9.24 4.66 -2.79
CA VAL A 71 8.15 3.77 -3.25
C VAL A 71 7.40 3.25 -2.03
N LEU A 72 6.07 3.33 -2.07
CA LEU A 72 5.21 2.80 -1.01
C LEU A 72 4.74 1.38 -1.38
N VAL A 73 4.71 0.48 -0.40
CA VAL A 73 4.17 -0.88 -0.57
C VAL A 73 3.19 -1.15 0.56
N ALA A 74 1.90 -1.04 0.25
CA ALA A 74 0.84 -1.16 1.24
C ALA A 74 0.04 -2.45 1.05
N HIS A 75 -0.54 -2.96 2.13
CA HIS A 75 -1.43 -4.10 2.14
C HIS A 75 -2.69 -3.79 2.94
N SER A 76 -3.84 -4.29 2.47
CA SER A 76 -5.08 -4.21 3.23
C SER A 76 -5.44 -2.77 3.64
N GLY A 77 -5.81 -2.52 4.89
CA GLY A 77 -6.08 -1.18 5.43
C GLY A 77 -4.92 -0.19 5.26
N GLY A 78 -3.68 -0.67 5.07
CA GLY A 78 -2.54 0.16 4.73
C GLY A 78 -2.71 0.90 3.39
N CYS A 79 -3.45 0.33 2.44
CA CYS A 79 -3.79 0.99 1.17
C CYS A 79 -4.63 2.25 1.42
N LEU A 80 -5.63 2.14 2.33
CA LEU A 80 -6.47 3.27 2.72
C LEU A 80 -5.67 4.31 3.52
N MET A 81 -4.72 3.85 4.37
CA MET A 81 -3.77 4.77 5.04
C MET A 81 -3.01 5.61 4.02
N VAL A 82 -2.49 4.99 2.95
CA VAL A 82 -1.78 5.69 1.87
C VAL A 82 -2.72 6.67 1.16
N ALA A 83 -3.97 6.28 0.86
CA ALA A 83 -4.93 7.17 0.22
C ALA A 83 -5.25 8.40 1.09
N HIS A 84 -5.49 8.25 2.39
CA HIS A 84 -5.69 9.37 3.31
C HIS A 84 -4.44 10.23 3.46
N TRP A 85 -3.26 9.62 3.55
CA TRP A 85 -1.99 10.32 3.64
C TRP A 85 -1.72 11.18 2.40
N ALA A 86 -1.98 10.64 1.21
CA ALA A 86 -1.75 11.32 -0.06
C ALA A 86 -2.57 12.61 -0.23
N GLN A 87 -3.72 12.74 0.46
CA GLN A 87 -4.54 13.98 0.42
C GLN A 87 -3.85 15.17 1.11
N ARG A 88 -2.87 14.93 1.95
CA ARG A 88 -2.26 15.97 2.80
C ARG A 88 -0.76 16.11 2.60
N SER A 89 -0.09 15.02 2.25
CA SER A 89 1.36 15.03 2.09
C SER A 89 1.79 15.70 0.79
N LYS A 90 2.87 16.49 0.88
CA LYS A 90 3.56 17.05 -0.27
C LYS A 90 4.85 16.28 -0.59
N ARG A 91 5.11 15.17 0.11
CA ARG A 91 6.31 14.36 -0.10
C ARG A 91 6.26 13.75 -1.51
N PRO A 92 7.26 14.00 -2.36
CA PRO A 92 7.34 13.35 -3.67
C PRO A 92 7.48 11.83 -3.51
N VAL A 93 6.60 11.08 -4.18
CA VAL A 93 6.58 9.61 -4.21
C VAL A 93 6.84 9.15 -5.63
N HIS A 94 7.69 8.16 -5.79
CA HIS A 94 8.00 7.55 -7.08
C HIS A 94 6.84 6.71 -7.60
N GLY A 95 6.13 6.07 -6.67
CA GLY A 95 4.93 5.33 -6.93
C GLY A 95 4.53 4.43 -5.76
N ALA A 96 3.40 3.75 -5.88
CA ALA A 96 2.91 2.86 -4.83
C ALA A 96 2.32 1.56 -5.37
N LEU A 97 2.60 0.45 -4.69
CA LEU A 97 1.91 -0.83 -4.82
C LEU A 97 0.89 -0.94 -3.68
N LEU A 98 -0.39 -1.00 -4.03
CA LEU A 98 -1.50 -1.11 -3.10
C LEU A 98 -2.16 -2.49 -3.27
N ALA A 99 -1.83 -3.42 -2.38
CA ALA A 99 -2.25 -4.81 -2.49
C ALA A 99 -3.50 -5.08 -1.64
N THR A 100 -4.52 -5.63 -2.28
CA THR A 100 -5.80 -6.05 -1.68
C THR A 100 -6.39 -5.01 -0.72
N PRO A 101 -6.68 -3.78 -1.19
CA PRO A 101 -7.36 -2.80 -0.35
C PRO A 101 -8.75 -3.33 0.06
N PRO A 102 -9.16 -3.20 1.33
CA PRO A 102 -10.52 -3.56 1.74
C PRO A 102 -11.54 -2.49 1.32
N ASP A 103 -12.79 -2.90 1.19
CA ASP A 103 -13.90 -1.96 0.99
C ASP A 103 -14.46 -1.51 2.35
N PHE A 104 -13.96 -0.41 2.87
CA PHE A 104 -14.42 0.15 4.15
C PHE A 104 -15.83 0.76 4.10
N GLU A 105 -16.42 0.87 2.92
CA GLU A 105 -17.78 1.38 2.74
C GLU A 105 -18.85 0.27 2.79
N GLN A 106 -18.42 -1.00 2.93
CA GLN A 106 -19.30 -2.15 3.08
C GLN A 106 -19.05 -2.88 4.40
N PRO A 107 -20.05 -3.61 4.93
CA PRO A 107 -19.88 -4.46 6.09
C PRO A 107 -18.80 -5.51 5.84
N MET A 108 -17.86 -5.61 6.76
CA MET A 108 -16.80 -6.62 6.73
C MET A 108 -17.18 -7.86 7.57
N PRO A 109 -16.52 -9.00 7.34
CA PRO A 109 -16.73 -10.21 8.14
C PRO A 109 -16.52 -10.00 9.64
N ALA A 110 -17.06 -10.90 10.45
CA ALA A 110 -16.88 -10.88 11.92
C ALA A 110 -15.38 -10.84 12.30
N GLY A 111 -15.06 -10.05 13.32
CA GLY A 111 -13.69 -9.83 13.78
C GLY A 111 -12.92 -8.74 13.05
N TYR A 112 -13.55 -8.06 12.08
CA TYR A 112 -13.07 -6.81 11.48
C TYR A 112 -13.83 -5.61 12.04
N PRO A 113 -13.30 -4.37 11.91
CA PRO A 113 -13.99 -3.17 12.36
C PRO A 113 -15.37 -3.00 11.68
N THR A 114 -16.36 -2.54 12.44
CA THR A 114 -17.66 -2.16 11.85
C THR A 114 -17.55 -0.84 11.09
N ILE A 115 -18.51 -0.59 10.18
CA ILE A 115 -18.59 0.69 9.45
C ILE A 115 -18.65 1.88 10.43
N ASP A 116 -19.41 1.76 11.53
CA ASP A 116 -19.52 2.82 12.52
C ASP A 116 -18.20 3.05 13.26
N ALA A 117 -17.47 2.00 13.60
CA ALA A 117 -16.14 2.12 14.19
C ALA A 117 -15.16 2.79 13.21
N LEU A 118 -15.17 2.42 11.92
CA LEU A 118 -14.36 3.05 10.90
C LEU A 118 -14.71 4.53 10.72
N ARG A 119 -16.01 4.86 10.72
CA ARG A 119 -16.48 6.26 10.64
C ARG A 119 -16.02 7.07 11.83
N ALA A 120 -16.23 6.56 13.05
CA ALA A 120 -15.82 7.22 14.28
C ALA A 120 -14.30 7.43 14.37
N SER A 121 -13.52 6.55 13.75
CA SER A 121 -12.05 6.59 13.74
C SER A 121 -11.46 7.37 12.56
N GLY A 122 -12.29 8.02 11.72
CA GLY A 122 -11.84 8.92 10.66
C GLY A 122 -11.45 8.25 9.33
N TRP A 123 -11.86 6.98 9.10
CA TRP A 123 -11.61 6.28 7.83
C TRP A 123 -12.62 6.62 6.73
N LEU A 124 -13.79 7.12 7.11
CA LEU A 124 -14.86 7.45 6.18
C LEU A 124 -15.13 8.95 6.17
N PRO A 125 -15.41 9.54 4.98
CA PRO A 125 -15.44 8.88 3.69
C PRO A 125 -14.06 8.45 3.20
N VAL A 126 -13.99 7.36 2.43
CA VAL A 126 -12.75 6.95 1.75
C VAL A 126 -12.37 8.00 0.70
N PRO A 127 -11.13 8.49 0.65
CA PRO A 127 -10.68 9.38 -0.41
C PRO A 127 -10.80 8.72 -1.80
N ARG A 128 -11.44 9.43 -2.74
CA ARG A 128 -11.71 8.93 -4.08
C ARG A 128 -11.10 9.78 -5.20
N GLN A 129 -10.28 10.77 -4.85
CA GLN A 129 -9.57 11.57 -5.84
C GLN A 129 -8.34 10.79 -6.36
N PRO A 130 -7.90 11.06 -7.60
CA PRO A 130 -6.66 10.51 -8.12
C PRO A 130 -5.48 10.77 -7.17
N LEU A 131 -4.67 9.75 -6.94
CA LEU A 131 -3.47 9.90 -6.11
C LEU A 131 -2.39 10.67 -6.90
N PRO A 132 -1.58 11.52 -6.22
CA PRO A 132 -0.67 12.45 -6.89
C PRO A 132 0.64 11.77 -7.38
N PHE A 133 0.67 10.45 -7.46
CA PHE A 133 1.80 9.65 -7.92
C PHE A 133 1.33 8.38 -8.62
N PRO A 134 2.16 7.73 -9.46
CA PRO A 134 1.82 6.48 -10.12
C PRO A 134 1.50 5.38 -9.12
N ILE A 135 0.44 4.61 -9.34
CA ILE A 135 0.05 3.50 -8.49
C ILE A 135 -0.34 2.25 -9.28
N LEU A 136 -0.13 1.11 -8.67
CA LEU A 136 -0.69 -0.18 -9.08
C LEU A 136 -1.57 -0.70 -7.94
N VAL A 137 -2.84 -0.95 -8.20
CA VAL A 137 -3.73 -1.67 -7.28
C VAL A 137 -3.74 -3.14 -7.68
N ALA A 138 -3.27 -4.01 -6.79
CA ALA A 138 -3.30 -5.45 -6.99
C ALA A 138 -4.55 -6.01 -6.29
N ALA A 139 -5.50 -6.55 -7.07
CA ALA A 139 -6.81 -6.98 -6.58
C ALA A 139 -7.00 -8.49 -6.73
N SER A 140 -7.63 -9.09 -5.74
CA SER A 140 -8.03 -10.50 -5.71
C SER A 140 -9.49 -10.66 -6.11
N ARG A 141 -9.81 -11.75 -6.82
CA ARG A 141 -11.18 -12.04 -7.27
C ARG A 141 -12.06 -12.67 -6.19
N ASP A 142 -11.46 -13.13 -5.10
CA ASP A 142 -12.13 -13.80 -3.97
C ASP A 142 -11.76 -13.22 -2.61
N ASP A 143 -11.37 -11.94 -2.57
CA ASP A 143 -11.09 -11.25 -1.31
C ASP A 143 -12.37 -11.08 -0.49
N PRO A 144 -12.46 -11.64 0.73
CA PRO A 144 -13.64 -11.49 1.57
C PRO A 144 -13.84 -10.06 2.11
N LEU A 145 -12.85 -9.17 1.94
CA LEU A 145 -12.90 -7.80 2.45
C LEU A 145 -13.26 -6.75 1.40
N GLY A 146 -13.41 -7.16 0.13
CA GLY A 146 -13.82 -6.24 -0.92
C GLY A 146 -14.02 -6.96 -2.24
N SER A 147 -15.19 -6.84 -2.87
CA SER A 147 -15.42 -7.46 -4.17
C SER A 147 -14.51 -6.85 -5.23
N TYR A 148 -14.11 -7.66 -6.21
CA TYR A 148 -13.19 -7.25 -7.26
C TYR A 148 -13.69 -5.99 -7.98
N GLU A 149 -14.98 -5.94 -8.33
CA GLU A 149 -15.60 -4.84 -9.06
C GLU A 149 -15.55 -3.52 -8.26
N ARG A 150 -15.74 -3.59 -6.94
CA ARG A 150 -15.67 -2.40 -6.08
C ARG A 150 -14.24 -1.92 -5.90
N ILE A 151 -13.28 -2.84 -5.82
CA ILE A 151 -11.87 -2.49 -5.75
C ILE A 151 -11.37 -1.94 -7.09
N GLU A 152 -11.85 -2.48 -8.21
CA GLU A 152 -11.58 -1.93 -9.54
C GLU A 152 -12.13 -0.50 -9.69
N ALA A 153 -13.35 -0.24 -9.22
CA ALA A 153 -13.93 1.11 -9.20
C ALA A 153 -13.10 2.07 -8.34
N LEU A 154 -12.67 1.63 -7.15
CA LEU A 154 -11.81 2.42 -6.26
C LEU A 154 -10.45 2.70 -6.91
N ALA A 155 -9.86 1.71 -7.58
CA ALA A 155 -8.61 1.87 -8.31
C ALA A 155 -8.74 2.89 -9.45
N ASN A 156 -9.85 2.86 -10.19
CA ASN A 156 -10.15 3.84 -11.24
C ASN A 156 -10.27 5.26 -10.67
N ASP A 157 -10.95 5.45 -9.53
CA ASP A 157 -11.05 6.74 -8.85
C ASP A 157 -9.65 7.27 -8.45
N TRP A 158 -8.75 6.39 -8.01
CA TRP A 158 -7.38 6.72 -7.67
C TRP A 158 -6.47 6.95 -8.88
N GLY A 159 -6.95 6.70 -10.11
CA GLY A 159 -6.17 6.79 -11.34
C GLY A 159 -5.17 5.64 -11.51
N SER A 160 -5.50 4.46 -10.97
CA SER A 160 -4.64 3.28 -10.99
C SER A 160 -4.96 2.33 -12.14
N ARG A 161 -3.92 1.66 -12.62
CA ARG A 161 -4.10 0.38 -13.33
C ARG A 161 -4.30 -0.74 -12.31
N VAL A 162 -5.28 -1.62 -12.57
CA VAL A 162 -5.51 -2.82 -11.76
C VAL A 162 -4.62 -3.97 -12.25
N VAL A 163 -3.98 -4.64 -11.31
CA VAL A 163 -3.27 -5.91 -11.49
C VAL A 163 -4.15 -7.01 -10.93
N ASP A 164 -4.72 -7.82 -11.81
CA ASP A 164 -5.51 -8.98 -11.42
C ASP A 164 -4.61 -10.08 -10.84
N LEU A 165 -4.87 -10.47 -9.62
CA LEU A 165 -4.15 -11.52 -8.91
C LEU A 165 -4.81 -12.90 -9.06
N GLY A 166 -6.01 -12.98 -9.65
CA GLY A 166 -6.84 -14.17 -9.61
C GLY A 166 -7.41 -14.42 -8.21
N HIS A 167 -7.53 -15.68 -7.83
CA HIS A 167 -8.09 -16.11 -6.54
C HIS A 167 -6.98 -16.28 -5.50
N VAL A 168 -6.67 -15.22 -4.76
CA VAL A 168 -5.60 -15.21 -3.75
C VAL A 168 -6.12 -14.85 -2.34
N GLY A 169 -7.46 -14.84 -2.17
CA GLY A 169 -8.09 -14.40 -0.94
C GLY A 169 -7.64 -12.99 -0.58
N HIS A 170 -7.37 -12.73 0.69
CA HIS A 170 -6.86 -11.42 1.14
C HIS A 170 -5.32 -11.33 1.11
N LEU A 171 -4.64 -12.15 0.32
CA LEU A 171 -3.18 -12.17 0.14
C LEU A 171 -2.43 -12.14 1.49
N ASN A 172 -2.83 -12.98 2.43
CA ASN A 172 -2.27 -13.07 3.77
C ASN A 172 -2.05 -14.53 4.19
N PRO A 173 -1.37 -14.82 5.31
CA PRO A 173 -1.15 -16.19 5.75
C PRO A 173 -2.42 -17.01 5.93
N ALA A 174 -3.54 -16.39 6.34
CA ALA A 174 -4.83 -17.09 6.46
C ALA A 174 -5.38 -17.52 5.10
N SER A 175 -5.00 -16.88 4.01
CA SER A 175 -5.31 -17.25 2.63
C SER A 175 -4.24 -18.15 2.00
N GLY A 176 -3.29 -18.65 2.79
CA GLY A 176 -2.19 -19.51 2.31
C GLY A 176 -0.99 -18.76 1.71
N TYR A 177 -0.93 -17.42 1.86
CA TYR A 177 0.15 -16.61 1.31
C TYR A 177 1.19 -16.22 2.36
N GLY A 178 2.43 -16.70 2.13
CA GLY A 178 3.64 -16.19 2.76
C GLY A 178 4.44 -15.41 1.72
N HIS A 179 5.40 -16.06 1.04
CA HIS A 179 6.18 -15.42 -0.01
C HIS A 179 5.32 -15.01 -1.22
N TRP A 180 5.43 -13.73 -1.62
CA TRP A 180 4.76 -13.19 -2.81
C TRP A 180 5.78 -12.56 -3.78
N GLY A 181 6.46 -13.42 -4.57
CA GLY A 181 7.55 -12.99 -5.47
C GLY A 181 7.14 -11.95 -6.53
N ARG A 182 5.84 -11.88 -6.89
CA ARG A 182 5.33 -10.87 -7.82
C ARG A 182 5.45 -9.44 -7.27
N ALA A 183 5.50 -9.25 -5.95
CA ALA A 183 5.65 -7.92 -5.33
C ALA A 183 6.91 -7.21 -5.80
N ASP A 184 8.05 -7.91 -5.84
CA ASP A 184 9.33 -7.36 -6.28
C ASP A 184 9.28 -6.87 -7.74
N THR A 185 8.72 -7.69 -8.63
CA THR A 185 8.51 -7.33 -10.05
C THR A 185 7.63 -6.08 -10.20
N LEU A 186 6.53 -5.97 -9.43
CA LEU A 186 5.64 -4.82 -9.49
C LEU A 186 6.30 -3.55 -8.92
N ILE A 187 7.13 -3.67 -7.90
CA ILE A 187 7.93 -2.56 -7.37
C ILE A 187 8.92 -2.06 -8.43
N ASP A 188 9.58 -2.96 -9.14
CA ASP A 188 10.52 -2.60 -10.19
C ASP A 188 9.80 -1.95 -11.38
N GLU A 189 8.62 -2.43 -11.76
CA GLU A 189 7.76 -1.83 -12.79
C GLU A 189 7.38 -0.37 -12.43
N ILE A 190 6.94 -0.13 -11.20
CA ILE A 190 6.61 1.21 -10.70
C ILE A 190 7.85 2.11 -10.74
N SER A 191 8.99 1.59 -10.31
CA SER A 191 10.24 2.33 -10.26
C SER A 191 10.74 2.74 -11.65
N ALA A 192 10.62 1.85 -12.62
CA ALA A 192 11.01 2.11 -14.02
C ALA A 192 10.06 3.12 -14.71
N GLY A 193 8.75 3.00 -14.50
CA GLY A 193 7.74 3.90 -15.09
C GLY A 193 7.89 5.34 -14.61
N ALA A 194 8.22 5.55 -13.34
CA ALA A 194 8.45 6.87 -12.77
C ALA A 194 9.72 7.55 -13.35
N ALA A 195 10.75 6.78 -13.70
CA ALA A 195 11.94 7.31 -14.34
C ALA A 195 11.64 7.85 -15.75
N GLN A 196 10.81 7.16 -16.52
CA GLN A 196 10.40 7.57 -17.88
C GLN A 196 9.55 8.85 -17.85
N THR A 197 8.65 8.99 -16.90
CA THR A 197 7.78 10.18 -16.77
C THR A 197 8.58 11.44 -16.41
N ARG A 198 9.68 11.32 -15.67
CA ARG A 198 10.58 12.45 -15.36
C ARG A 198 11.38 12.93 -16.57
N VAL A 199 11.87 12.02 -17.39
CA VAL A 199 12.61 12.37 -18.62
C VAL A 199 11.70 13.07 -19.64
N ALA A 200 10.44 12.70 -19.73
CA ALA A 200 9.47 13.33 -20.63
C ALA A 200 9.00 14.74 -20.21
N ARG A 201 9.26 15.15 -18.95
CA ARG A 201 8.89 16.48 -18.41
C ARG A 201 10.07 17.44 -18.19
N ALA A 202 11.27 17.01 -18.47
CA ALA A 202 12.50 17.80 -18.43
C ALA A 202 12.91 18.29 -19.84
#